data_475026d144b19e101a169af5f809f824
#
_entry.id   475026d144b19e101a169af5f809f824
#
_cell.length_a   1.000
_cell.length_b   1.000
_cell.length_c   1.000
_cell.angle_alpha   90.00
_cell.angle_beta   90.00
_cell.angle_gamma   90.00
#
_symmetry.space_group_name_H-M   'P 1'
#
loop_
_entity.id
_entity.type
_entity.pdbx_description
1 polymer ?
#
loop_
_entity_poly.entity_id
_entity_poly.type
_entity_poly.pdbx_seq_one_letter_code
_entity_poly.pdbx_strand_id
1 'polypeptide(L)'
;LLVVTDGVPGKGYKSYKVGKTNVEMAESDMVISTTLMENMFYRIALNEKGQFSSIYDKRNDRELLTKGECGNVIMSYEDRPHNFDAWDLNNYYTEKSWEVDDVESIEVIEDGPVRGGIRIVRKYLDSVIAQNIYMYAGLDRIDIKNEIDWKEHQIFLRALYPVDIHTSEATFEIQYGNV
;
A
#
# COMPACT_ATOMS: atom_id res chain seq x y z
N LEU A 1 -12.23 9.33 -15.85
CA LEU A 1 -13.36 8.50 -15.45
C LEU A 1 -12.82 7.24 -14.79
N LEU A 2 -13.19 7.01 -13.53
CA LEU A 2 -12.89 5.79 -12.80
C LEU A 2 -14.17 4.98 -12.68
N VAL A 3 -14.11 3.69 -12.99
CA VAL A 3 -15.23 2.76 -12.83
C VAL A 3 -14.73 1.44 -12.24
N VAL A 4 -15.52 0.83 -11.38
CA VAL A 4 -15.33 -0.55 -10.97
C VAL A 4 -16.22 -1.41 -11.87
N THR A 5 -15.62 -2.38 -12.52
CA THR A 5 -16.34 -3.29 -13.41
C THR A 5 -16.52 -4.64 -12.73
N ASP A 6 -17.73 -5.15 -12.76
CA ASP A 6 -18.09 -6.47 -12.25
C ASP A 6 -18.50 -7.43 -13.37
N GLY A 7 -18.53 -8.70 -13.07
CA GLY A 7 -19.06 -9.71 -13.97
C GLY A 7 -18.36 -9.82 -15.32
N VAL A 8 -17.07 -9.45 -15.39
CA VAL A 8 -16.26 -9.72 -16.58
C VAL A 8 -15.88 -11.21 -16.57
N PRO A 9 -16.26 -11.98 -17.61
CA PRO A 9 -16.01 -13.42 -17.63
C PRO A 9 -14.51 -13.72 -17.76
N GLY A 10 -14.06 -14.80 -17.14
CA GLY A 10 -12.69 -15.28 -17.33
C GLY A 10 -12.41 -15.60 -18.79
N LYS A 11 -11.26 -15.11 -19.32
CA LYS A 11 -10.89 -15.22 -20.75
C LYS A 11 -11.89 -14.61 -21.73
N GLY A 12 -12.70 -13.66 -21.26
CA GLY A 12 -13.70 -12.97 -22.04
C GLY A 12 -13.58 -11.44 -21.91
N TYR A 13 -14.59 -10.74 -22.44
CA TYR A 13 -14.66 -9.29 -22.34
C TYR A 13 -16.11 -8.82 -22.08
N LYS A 14 -16.22 -7.59 -21.58
CA LYS A 14 -17.50 -6.89 -21.41
C LYS A 14 -17.34 -5.47 -21.96
N SER A 15 -18.29 -5.04 -22.77
CA SER A 15 -18.28 -3.69 -23.34
C SER A 15 -19.08 -2.74 -22.48
N TYR A 16 -18.56 -1.54 -22.29
CA TYR A 16 -19.21 -0.47 -21.55
C TYR A 16 -19.37 0.75 -22.46
N LYS A 17 -20.50 1.42 -22.38
CA LYS A 17 -20.74 2.66 -23.08
C LYS A 17 -20.68 3.82 -22.10
N VAL A 18 -19.80 4.78 -22.37
CA VAL A 18 -19.72 6.02 -21.61
C VAL A 18 -20.72 7.02 -22.19
N GLY A 19 -21.56 7.60 -21.34
CA GLY A 19 -22.54 8.60 -21.73
C GLY A 19 -22.75 9.60 -20.61
N LYS A 20 -23.35 10.73 -20.94
CA LYS A 20 -23.84 11.66 -19.92
C LYS A 20 -25.11 11.07 -19.31
N THR A 21 -25.20 11.09 -17.98
CA THR A 21 -26.37 10.65 -17.23
C THR A 21 -26.65 11.65 -16.12
N ASN A 22 -27.92 11.76 -15.75
CA ASN A 22 -28.37 12.51 -14.59
C ASN A 22 -28.63 11.60 -13.39
N VAL A 23 -28.13 10.36 -13.42
CA VAL A 23 -28.25 9.45 -12.27
C VAL A 23 -27.43 10.00 -11.12
N GLU A 24 -28.04 10.17 -9.98
CA GLU A 24 -27.36 10.48 -8.73
C GLU A 24 -26.35 9.37 -8.43
N MET A 25 -25.14 9.77 -8.08
CA MET A 25 -24.14 8.80 -7.66
C MET A 25 -24.58 8.18 -6.36
N ALA A 26 -24.45 6.86 -6.25
CA ALA A 26 -24.72 6.17 -5.00
C ALA A 26 -23.81 6.75 -3.89
N GLU A 27 -24.38 6.99 -2.74
CA GLU A 27 -23.60 7.32 -1.56
C GLU A 27 -22.62 6.17 -1.25
N SER A 28 -21.39 6.50 -0.94
CA SER A 28 -20.39 5.53 -0.50
C SER A 28 -20.31 5.58 1.02
N ASP A 29 -20.19 4.41 1.63
CA ASP A 29 -19.88 4.23 3.06
C ASP A 29 -18.38 4.36 3.37
N MET A 30 -17.57 4.74 2.37
CA MET A 30 -16.16 4.96 2.59
C MET A 30 -15.90 6.19 3.46
N VAL A 31 -14.95 6.04 4.37
CA VAL A 31 -14.39 7.15 5.15
C VAL A 31 -12.92 7.31 4.80
N ILE A 32 -12.55 8.50 4.34
CA ILE A 32 -11.16 8.81 3.98
C ILE A 32 -10.72 10.07 4.73
N SER A 33 -9.66 9.93 5.47
CA SER A 33 -8.98 11.03 6.15
C SER A 33 -7.48 10.76 6.21
N THR A 34 -6.69 11.70 6.69
CA THR A 34 -5.24 11.51 6.87
C THR A 34 -4.88 10.49 7.95
N THR A 35 -5.83 10.09 8.79
CA THR A 35 -5.63 9.16 9.90
C THR A 35 -6.47 7.89 9.80
N LEU A 36 -7.43 7.83 8.86
CA LEU A 36 -8.35 6.71 8.73
C LEU A 36 -8.76 6.50 7.28
N MET A 37 -8.68 5.26 6.83
CA MET A 37 -9.30 4.79 5.59
C MET A 37 -10.22 3.61 5.94
N GLU A 38 -11.49 3.69 5.55
CA GLU A 38 -12.47 2.65 5.90
C GLU A 38 -13.41 2.39 4.72
N ASN A 39 -13.71 1.12 4.48
CA ASN A 39 -14.76 0.66 3.57
C ASN A 39 -15.52 -0.51 4.23
N MET A 40 -16.37 -1.20 3.47
CA MET A 40 -17.12 -2.36 3.98
C MET A 40 -16.22 -3.54 4.40
N PHE A 41 -14.97 -3.62 3.92
CA PHE A 41 -14.07 -4.75 4.15
C PHE A 41 -13.03 -4.46 5.23
N TYR A 42 -12.44 -3.28 5.21
CA TYR A 42 -11.31 -2.92 6.05
C TYR A 42 -11.51 -1.59 6.77
N ARG A 43 -10.91 -1.52 7.95
CA ARG A 43 -10.62 -0.25 8.63
C ARG A 43 -9.13 -0.16 8.86
N ILE A 44 -8.50 0.88 8.31
CA ILE A 44 -7.06 1.15 8.39
C ILE A 44 -6.85 2.45 9.12
N ALA A 45 -6.21 2.39 10.28
CA ALA A 45 -5.78 3.58 11.00
C ALA A 45 -4.33 3.91 10.65
N LEU A 46 -4.03 5.21 10.53
CA LEU A 46 -2.69 5.70 10.25
C LEU A 46 -2.19 6.55 11.42
N ASN A 47 -0.89 6.42 11.71
CA ASN A 47 -0.19 7.29 12.65
C ASN A 47 0.39 8.54 11.95
N GLU A 48 1.04 9.41 12.72
CA GLU A 48 1.66 10.65 12.25
C GLU A 48 2.78 10.43 11.23
N LYS A 49 3.38 9.25 11.21
CA LYS A 49 4.40 8.84 10.23
C LYS A 49 3.80 8.26 8.94
N GLY A 50 2.46 8.21 8.82
CA GLY A 50 1.78 7.59 7.69
C GLY A 50 1.94 6.07 7.63
N GLN A 51 2.25 5.45 8.77
CA GLN A 51 2.30 4.01 8.93
C GLN A 51 0.91 3.50 9.33
N PHE A 52 0.59 2.28 8.97
CA PHE A 52 -0.66 1.64 9.37
C PHE A 52 -0.53 1.16 10.81
N SER A 53 -1.14 1.87 11.75
CA SER A 53 -1.19 1.47 13.16
C SER A 53 -2.22 0.37 13.42
N SER A 54 -3.14 0.12 12.49
CA SER A 54 -4.13 -0.96 12.51
C SER A 54 -4.55 -1.27 11.08
N ILE A 55 -4.74 -2.55 10.78
CA ILE A 55 -5.41 -3.07 9.59
C ILE A 55 -6.45 -4.09 10.08
N TYR A 56 -7.66 -3.63 10.27
CA TYR A 56 -8.74 -4.47 10.77
C TYR A 56 -9.57 -5.05 9.64
N ASP A 57 -9.61 -6.38 9.53
CA ASP A 57 -10.47 -7.11 8.59
C ASP A 57 -11.85 -7.30 9.21
N LYS A 58 -12.85 -6.57 8.70
CA LYS A 58 -14.22 -6.59 9.19
C LYS A 58 -14.95 -7.93 8.92
N ARG A 59 -14.54 -8.66 7.88
CA ARG A 59 -15.18 -9.94 7.53
C ARG A 59 -14.77 -11.05 8.49
N ASN A 60 -13.53 -11.02 8.93
CA ASN A 60 -12.95 -12.03 9.82
C ASN A 60 -12.87 -11.56 11.27
N ASP A 61 -13.34 -10.34 11.56
CA ASP A 61 -13.38 -9.73 12.89
C ASP A 61 -12.00 -9.81 13.60
N ARG A 62 -10.92 -9.39 12.88
CA ARG A 62 -9.57 -9.51 13.40
C ARG A 62 -8.64 -8.38 12.96
N GLU A 63 -7.70 -8.05 13.84
CA GLU A 63 -6.52 -7.26 13.49
C GLU A 63 -5.53 -8.12 12.69
N LEU A 64 -4.98 -7.57 11.61
CA LEU A 64 -4.02 -8.28 10.76
C LEU A 64 -2.57 -8.04 11.20
N LEU A 65 -2.28 -6.90 11.85
CA LEU A 65 -0.93 -6.60 12.28
C LEU A 65 -0.59 -7.30 13.60
N THR A 66 0.67 -7.66 13.76
CA THR A 66 1.21 -8.11 15.04
C THR A 66 1.01 -7.03 16.09
N LYS A 67 0.57 -7.42 17.28
CA LYS A 67 0.27 -6.49 18.36
C LYS A 67 1.45 -5.58 18.70
N GLY A 68 1.21 -4.28 18.61
CA GLY A 68 2.20 -3.24 18.90
C GLY A 68 3.12 -2.87 17.75
N GLU A 69 2.97 -3.53 16.59
CA GLU A 69 3.71 -3.23 15.37
C GLU A 69 2.87 -2.39 14.41
N CYS A 70 3.54 -1.73 13.47
CA CYS A 70 2.91 -0.96 12.40
C CYS A 70 3.19 -1.58 11.03
N GLY A 71 2.24 -1.51 10.11
CA GLY A 71 2.43 -1.84 8.70
C GLY A 71 2.84 -0.62 7.89
N ASN A 72 3.28 -0.83 6.65
CA ASN A 72 3.78 0.22 5.76
C ASN A 72 4.93 1.03 6.37
N VAL A 73 5.77 0.36 7.17
CA VAL A 73 6.98 0.97 7.72
C VAL A 73 8.05 0.95 6.64
N ILE A 74 8.46 2.12 6.18
CA ILE A 74 9.53 2.22 5.19
C ILE A 74 10.87 2.19 5.91
N MET A 75 11.69 1.20 5.58
CA MET A 75 13.04 1.03 6.12
C MET A 75 14.07 1.14 5.01
N SER A 76 15.14 1.83 5.28
CA SER A 76 16.36 1.86 4.48
C SER A 76 17.40 0.96 5.10
N TYR A 77 18.22 0.33 4.25
CA TYR A 77 19.26 -0.61 4.66
C TYR A 77 20.55 -0.30 3.91
N GLU A 78 21.69 -0.44 4.58
CA GLU A 78 22.97 -0.40 3.89
C GLU A 78 23.10 -1.62 2.98
N ASP A 79 23.34 -1.38 1.69
CA ASP A 79 23.50 -2.43 0.68
C ASP A 79 24.93 -2.44 0.14
N ARG A 80 25.71 -3.41 0.60
CA ARG A 80 27.11 -3.62 0.19
C ARG A 80 27.32 -5.09 -0.18
N PRO A 81 26.85 -5.51 -1.36
CA PRO A 81 27.05 -6.88 -1.81
C PRO A 81 28.53 -7.14 -2.05
N HIS A 82 28.97 -8.38 -1.84
CA HIS A 82 30.36 -8.77 -2.15
C HIS A 82 30.60 -8.79 -3.65
N ASN A 83 29.62 -9.26 -4.42
CA ASN A 83 29.64 -9.34 -5.87
C ASN A 83 28.23 -9.08 -6.41
N PHE A 84 28.14 -8.71 -7.68
CA PHE A 84 26.89 -8.63 -8.41
C PHE A 84 25.88 -7.65 -7.82
N ASP A 85 26.24 -6.36 -7.76
CA ASP A 85 25.31 -5.27 -7.43
C ASP A 85 23.97 -5.44 -8.16
N ALA A 86 22.88 -5.16 -7.47
CA ALA A 86 21.51 -5.32 -7.95
C ALA A 86 21.07 -6.78 -8.29
N TRP A 87 21.92 -7.78 -8.02
CA TRP A 87 21.57 -9.20 -8.16
C TRP A 87 21.45 -9.89 -6.82
N ASP A 88 22.42 -9.71 -5.94
CA ASP A 88 22.49 -10.34 -4.61
C ASP A 88 22.29 -9.33 -3.49
N LEU A 89 21.51 -9.70 -2.48
CA LEU A 89 21.46 -9.06 -1.18
C LEU A 89 22.25 -9.92 -0.19
N ASN A 90 23.30 -9.34 0.37
CA ASN A 90 24.06 -10.05 1.39
C ASN A 90 23.28 -10.08 2.71
N ASN A 91 23.33 -11.19 3.45
CA ASN A 91 22.62 -11.37 4.73
C ASN A 91 22.96 -10.30 5.78
N TYR A 92 24.11 -9.63 5.65
CA TYR A 92 24.54 -8.56 6.56
C TYR A 92 23.76 -7.25 6.42
N TYR A 93 22.88 -7.10 5.43
CA TYR A 93 22.09 -5.88 5.25
C TYR A 93 21.26 -5.55 6.50
N THR A 94 20.88 -6.56 7.30
CA THR A 94 20.09 -6.36 8.52
C THR A 94 20.87 -5.70 9.66
N GLU A 95 22.20 -5.62 9.57
CA GLU A 95 23.05 -5.03 10.62
C GLU A 95 22.93 -3.51 10.69
N LYS A 96 22.56 -2.87 9.56
CA LYS A 96 22.40 -1.42 9.49
C LYS A 96 21.11 -1.06 8.76
N SER A 97 20.18 -0.52 9.51
CA SER A 97 18.89 -0.07 8.99
C SER A 97 18.43 1.20 9.69
N TRP A 98 17.65 1.99 8.98
CA TRP A 98 17.05 3.21 9.48
C TRP A 98 15.61 3.32 9.01
N GLU A 99 14.73 3.77 9.88
CA GLU A 99 13.37 4.08 9.51
C GLU A 99 13.33 5.38 8.69
N VAL A 100 12.55 5.38 7.62
CA VAL A 100 12.30 6.57 6.79
C VAL A 100 11.03 7.23 7.31
N ASP A 101 11.19 8.08 8.32
CA ASP A 101 10.09 8.67 9.08
C ASP A 101 9.99 10.21 8.98
N ASP A 102 10.84 10.84 8.17
CA ASP A 102 10.76 12.28 7.88
C ASP A 102 9.59 12.56 6.92
N VAL A 103 8.41 12.71 7.49
CA VAL A 103 7.16 12.96 6.75
C VAL A 103 7.00 14.44 6.44
N GLU A 104 6.98 14.78 5.15
CA GLU A 104 6.75 16.14 4.66
C GLU A 104 5.26 16.49 4.62
N SER A 105 4.41 15.55 4.15
CA SER A 105 2.97 15.73 4.10
C SER A 105 2.19 14.42 4.13
N ILE A 106 0.96 14.49 4.65
CA ILE A 106 -0.09 13.47 4.50
C ILE A 106 -1.36 14.20 4.07
N GLU A 107 -1.87 13.86 2.90
CA GLU A 107 -2.99 14.58 2.28
C GLU A 107 -4.03 13.61 1.72
N VAL A 108 -5.31 13.97 1.82
CA VAL A 108 -6.37 13.29 1.07
C VAL A 108 -6.32 13.81 -0.37
N ILE A 109 -6.07 12.92 -1.32
CA ILE A 109 -5.97 13.26 -2.74
C ILE A 109 -7.20 12.85 -3.55
N GLU A 110 -8.02 11.96 -3.01
CA GLU A 110 -9.25 11.52 -3.63
C GLU A 110 -10.25 11.10 -2.54
N ASP A 111 -11.46 11.61 -2.62
CA ASP A 111 -12.57 11.29 -1.72
C ASP A 111 -13.84 11.14 -2.56
N GLY A 112 -13.87 10.10 -3.36
CA GLY A 112 -14.97 9.82 -4.29
C GLY A 112 -15.74 8.57 -3.91
N PRO A 113 -16.95 8.39 -4.46
CA PRO A 113 -17.80 7.27 -4.08
C PRO A 113 -17.29 5.91 -4.59
N VAL A 114 -16.35 5.90 -5.53
CA VAL A 114 -15.78 4.68 -6.11
C VAL A 114 -14.42 4.34 -5.49
N ARG A 115 -13.60 5.38 -5.26
CA ARG A 115 -12.26 5.23 -4.70
C ARG A 115 -11.93 6.42 -3.82
N GLY A 116 -11.27 6.17 -2.71
CA GLY A 116 -10.64 7.16 -1.89
C GLY A 116 -9.13 6.97 -1.87
N GLY A 117 -8.38 8.04 -1.63
CA GLY A 117 -6.94 7.99 -1.64
C GLY A 117 -6.27 9.02 -0.76
N ILE A 118 -5.16 8.63 -0.16
CA ILE A 118 -4.25 9.51 0.56
C ILE A 118 -2.88 9.50 -0.09
N ARG A 119 -2.17 10.62 -0.01
CA ARG A 119 -0.78 10.74 -0.43
C ARG A 119 0.07 11.04 0.79
N ILE A 120 1.17 10.28 0.93
CA ILE A 120 2.17 10.46 1.98
C ILE A 120 3.49 10.76 1.28
N VAL A 121 4.11 11.88 1.61
CA VAL A 121 5.42 12.27 1.08
C VAL A 121 6.44 12.23 2.20
N ARG A 122 7.55 11.53 1.96
CA ARG A 122 8.68 11.42 2.90
C ARG A 122 9.98 11.88 2.23
N LYS A 123 10.83 12.50 3.01
CA LYS A 123 12.22 12.77 2.63
C LYS A 123 13.14 11.72 3.20
N TYR A 124 14.16 11.42 2.46
CA TYR A 124 15.26 10.57 2.92
C TYR A 124 16.54 11.00 2.23
N LEU A 125 17.45 11.61 3.00
CA LEU A 125 18.69 12.22 2.48
C LEU A 125 18.37 13.18 1.31
N ASP A 126 18.86 12.87 0.08
CA ASP A 126 18.59 13.65 -1.13
C ASP A 126 17.39 13.13 -1.94
N SER A 127 16.73 12.09 -1.44
CA SER A 127 15.64 11.37 -2.11
C SER A 127 14.27 11.75 -1.58
N VAL A 128 13.26 11.58 -2.42
CA VAL A 128 11.85 11.78 -2.08
C VAL A 128 11.05 10.51 -2.40
N ILE A 129 10.24 10.08 -1.43
CA ILE A 129 9.37 8.92 -1.54
C ILE A 129 7.93 9.37 -1.34
N ALA A 130 7.12 9.27 -2.38
CA ALA A 130 5.71 9.52 -2.31
C ALA A 130 4.92 8.22 -2.49
N GLN A 131 3.98 7.98 -1.57
CA GLN A 131 3.06 6.84 -1.62
C GLN A 131 1.64 7.35 -1.81
N ASN A 132 0.97 6.89 -2.86
CA ASN A 132 -0.46 7.09 -3.04
C ASN A 132 -1.15 5.78 -2.63
N ILE A 133 -1.94 5.83 -1.56
CA ILE A 133 -2.64 4.68 -1.00
C ILE A 133 -4.11 4.82 -1.36
N TYR A 134 -4.66 3.81 -2.03
CA TYR A 134 -6.03 3.82 -2.52
C TYR A 134 -6.86 2.69 -1.91
N MET A 135 -8.09 3.03 -1.55
CA MET A 135 -9.13 2.12 -1.12
C MET A 135 -10.36 2.27 -2.02
N TYR A 136 -11.06 1.18 -2.28
CA TYR A 136 -12.22 1.15 -3.17
C TYR A 136 -13.48 0.76 -2.40
N ALA A 137 -14.62 1.34 -2.75
CA ALA A 137 -15.87 1.07 -2.07
C ALA A 137 -16.27 -0.42 -2.15
N GLY A 138 -16.17 -1.02 -3.33
CA GLY A 138 -16.64 -2.38 -3.60
C GLY A 138 -15.55 -3.44 -3.77
N LEU A 139 -14.28 -3.15 -3.40
CA LEU A 139 -13.18 -4.10 -3.54
C LEU A 139 -12.46 -4.32 -2.22
N ASP A 140 -12.12 -5.57 -1.96
CA ASP A 140 -11.33 -5.99 -0.79
C ASP A 140 -9.82 -5.88 -1.04
N ARG A 141 -9.41 -4.76 -1.63
CA ARG A 141 -8.03 -4.48 -2.03
C ARG A 141 -7.61 -3.08 -1.63
N ILE A 142 -6.34 -2.95 -1.26
CA ILE A 142 -5.67 -1.70 -1.01
C ILE A 142 -4.51 -1.61 -2.00
N ASP A 143 -4.48 -0.56 -2.80
CA ASP A 143 -3.41 -0.32 -3.75
C ASP A 143 -2.45 0.73 -3.18
N ILE A 144 -1.15 0.43 -3.19
CA ILE A 144 -0.11 1.37 -2.80
C ILE A 144 0.77 1.64 -4.01
N LYS A 145 0.64 2.83 -4.57
CA LYS A 145 1.46 3.28 -5.69
C LYS A 145 2.60 4.13 -5.15
N ASN A 146 3.83 3.70 -5.39
CA ASN A 146 5.02 4.42 -4.99
C ASN A 146 5.57 5.24 -6.17
N GLU A 147 5.92 6.48 -5.90
CA GLU A 147 6.63 7.40 -6.79
C GLU A 147 7.90 7.81 -6.06
N ILE A 148 9.06 7.33 -6.53
CA ILE A 148 10.33 7.47 -5.81
C ILE A 148 11.34 8.19 -6.70
N ASP A 149 11.80 9.36 -6.26
CA ASP A 149 12.97 10.04 -6.82
C ASP A 149 14.20 9.65 -5.98
N TRP A 150 14.84 8.54 -6.40
CA TRP A 150 15.92 7.92 -5.64
C TRP A 150 17.29 8.41 -6.09
N LYS A 151 18.08 8.92 -5.17
CA LYS A 151 19.43 9.47 -5.43
C LYS A 151 20.52 8.78 -4.62
N GLU A 152 20.14 7.85 -3.76
CA GLU A 152 21.09 7.20 -2.86
C GLU A 152 21.82 6.03 -3.53
N HIS A 153 23.04 5.82 -3.09
CA HIS A 153 23.89 4.72 -3.52
C HIS A 153 24.13 3.76 -2.37
N GLN A 154 24.22 2.46 -2.65
CA GLN A 154 24.45 1.41 -1.66
C GLN A 154 23.44 1.40 -0.52
N ILE A 155 22.22 1.80 -0.81
CA ILE A 155 21.08 1.79 0.11
C ILE A 155 19.87 1.24 -0.64
N PHE A 156 19.12 0.32 -0.04
CA PHE A 156 17.86 -0.14 -0.58
C PHE A 156 16.70 0.04 0.42
N LEU A 157 15.48 0.06 -0.11
CA LEU A 157 14.27 0.29 0.65
C LEU A 157 13.44 -1.00 0.78
N ARG A 158 12.80 -1.14 1.93
CA ARG A 158 11.74 -2.14 2.15
C ARG A 158 10.53 -1.49 2.81
N ALA A 159 9.34 -1.93 2.42
CA ALA A 159 8.12 -1.67 3.16
C ALA A 159 7.80 -2.90 4.02
N LEU A 160 7.72 -2.71 5.33
CA LEU A 160 7.48 -3.79 6.27
C LEU A 160 6.01 -3.87 6.66
N TYR A 161 5.49 -5.09 6.75
CA TYR A 161 4.15 -5.42 7.20
C TYR A 161 4.22 -6.62 8.15
N PRO A 162 4.47 -6.40 9.44
CA PRO A 162 4.48 -7.47 10.43
C PRO A 162 3.05 -7.95 10.70
N VAL A 163 2.67 -9.02 10.01
CA VAL A 163 1.32 -9.60 10.10
C VAL A 163 1.28 -10.74 11.11
N ASP A 164 0.18 -10.85 11.85
CA ASP A 164 -0.07 -11.91 12.83
C ASP A 164 -0.58 -13.19 12.13
N ILE A 165 0.34 -13.84 11.38
CA ILE A 165 0.07 -15.05 10.62
C ILE A 165 1.12 -16.12 10.99
N HIS A 166 0.62 -17.30 11.38
CA HIS A 166 1.44 -18.49 11.56
C HIS A 166 1.32 -19.40 10.34
N THR A 167 2.40 -19.51 9.56
CA THR A 167 2.49 -20.41 8.41
C THR A 167 3.91 -20.91 8.23
N SER A 168 4.06 -22.10 7.71
CA SER A 168 5.34 -22.66 7.26
C SER A 168 5.61 -22.41 5.77
N GLU A 169 4.64 -21.85 5.05
CA GLU A 169 4.72 -21.65 3.61
C GLU A 169 4.37 -20.21 3.26
N ALA A 170 5.05 -19.68 2.24
CA ALA A 170 4.72 -18.40 1.62
C ALA A 170 4.64 -18.59 0.11
N THR A 171 3.61 -18.05 -0.51
CA THR A 171 3.43 -18.09 -1.96
C THR A 171 3.82 -16.76 -2.56
N PHE A 172 4.76 -16.77 -3.49
CA PHE A 172 5.23 -15.58 -4.18
C PHE A 172 4.76 -15.58 -5.62
N GLU A 173 4.29 -14.44 -6.10
CA GLU A 173 3.99 -14.25 -7.51
C GLU A 173 5.29 -14.25 -8.33
N ILE A 174 5.27 -14.98 -9.43
CA ILE A 174 6.30 -14.95 -10.47
C ILE A 174 5.65 -14.81 -11.83
N GLN A 175 6.46 -14.60 -12.88
CA GLN A 175 5.96 -14.54 -14.24
C GLN A 175 5.23 -15.82 -14.61
N TYR A 176 3.97 -15.69 -15.04
CA TYR A 176 3.08 -16.81 -15.45
C TYR A 176 2.71 -17.83 -14.36
N GLY A 177 2.91 -17.50 -13.08
CA GLY A 177 2.57 -18.43 -12.01
C GLY A 177 2.95 -17.93 -10.63
N ASN A 178 3.27 -18.90 -9.76
CA ASN A 178 3.67 -18.65 -8.38
C ASN A 178 4.64 -19.74 -7.90
N VAL A 179 5.38 -19.44 -6.88
CA VAL A 179 6.27 -20.37 -6.14
C VAL A 179 5.92 -20.38 -4.68
#